data_6b17bdb3a4d3ebfe1171ad3ecb06b47e
#
_entry.id   6b17bdb3a4d3ebfe1171ad3ecb06b47e
#
_cell.length_a   1.000
_cell.length_b   1.000
_cell.length_c   1.000
_cell.angle_alpha   90.00
_cell.angle_beta   90.00
_cell.angle_gamma   90.00
#
_symmetry.space_group_name_H-M   'P 1'
#
loop_
_entity.id
_entity.type
_entity.pdbx_description
1 polymer ?
#
loop_
_entity_poly.entity_id
_entity_poly.type
_entity_poly.pdbx_seq_one_letter_code
_entity_poly.pdbx_strand_id
1 'polypeptide(L)'
;MTVSTQTRRLVLPPPYSQHRIAQGDATAEAAARAPAEGAGTLIWRWTAGGPKSGPGRLDLAVVLEPDLALPGARLGYVAGMAALCEALAAHCPPERDIRIRWPDELRFDTNRLGGARLVLAPGSAEGAVPEWMVFGAELIADRDNIAVPGEYPHSISLTEEGFDDPPAIIESFAAHLMLLFDRWKHEGAEAVARAFAGRLEGGGAIGDAGDLMREGGREALGPALARAPRWRDATGPLL
;
A
#
# COMPACT_ATOMS: atom_id res chain seq x y z
N MET A 1 -10.89 24.13 19.71
CA MET A 1 -10.36 24.80 18.51
C MET A 1 -10.84 24.01 17.31
N THR A 2 -11.71 24.58 16.50
CA THR A 2 -12.25 23.91 15.29
C THR A 2 -11.16 23.99 14.23
N VAL A 3 -10.46 22.89 14.00
CA VAL A 3 -9.50 22.78 12.89
C VAL A 3 -10.32 22.88 11.61
N SER A 4 -10.16 24.00 10.93
CA SER A 4 -10.72 24.23 9.60
C SER A 4 -10.24 23.10 8.71
N THR A 5 -11.17 22.30 8.19
CA THR A 5 -10.91 21.26 7.21
C THR A 5 -10.59 21.93 5.86
N GLN A 6 -9.54 22.72 5.82
CA GLN A 6 -8.98 23.22 4.58
C GLN A 6 -8.62 21.99 3.74
N THR A 7 -9.09 21.99 2.51
CA THR A 7 -8.88 20.89 1.55
C THR A 7 -7.37 20.75 1.31
N ARG A 8 -6.68 19.93 2.11
CA ARG A 8 -5.26 19.67 1.92
C ARG A 8 -5.04 19.14 0.51
N ARG A 9 -4.15 19.75 -0.22
CA ARG A 9 -3.61 19.25 -1.47
C ARG A 9 -2.24 18.66 -1.18
N LEU A 10 -1.98 17.44 -1.65
CA LEU A 10 -0.68 16.80 -1.51
C LEU A 10 0.34 17.45 -2.44
N VAL A 11 1.59 17.49 -2.01
CA VAL A 11 2.74 17.89 -2.85
C VAL A 11 3.33 16.63 -3.47
N LEU A 12 2.90 16.32 -4.69
CA LEU A 12 3.31 15.11 -5.41
C LEU A 12 4.31 15.44 -6.51
N PRO A 13 5.28 14.54 -6.78
CA PRO A 13 6.15 14.70 -7.94
C PRO A 13 5.35 14.54 -9.25
N PRO A 14 5.78 15.16 -10.35
CA PRO A 14 5.25 14.80 -11.67
C PRO A 14 5.56 13.32 -11.95
N PRO A 15 4.70 12.51 -12.59
CA PRO A 15 3.48 12.88 -13.32
C PRO A 15 2.18 12.61 -12.53
N TYR A 16 2.19 12.58 -11.20
CA TYR A 16 0.97 12.25 -10.45
C TYR A 16 -0.12 13.31 -10.58
N SER A 17 -1.34 12.85 -10.86
CA SER A 17 -2.59 13.58 -10.63
C SER A 17 -3.26 13.07 -9.36
N GLN A 18 -3.90 13.95 -8.55
CA GLN A 18 -4.47 13.52 -7.27
C GLN A 18 -5.96 13.80 -7.15
N HIS A 19 -6.68 12.84 -6.58
CA HIS A 19 -8.10 12.99 -6.24
C HIS A 19 -8.30 12.57 -4.78
N ARG A 20 -8.79 13.51 -3.97
CA ARG A 20 -9.22 13.19 -2.61
C ARG A 20 -10.66 12.76 -2.61
N ILE A 21 -10.97 11.64 -1.97
CA ILE A 21 -12.34 11.18 -1.74
C ILE A 21 -12.72 11.34 -0.28
N ALA A 22 -13.97 11.65 0.00
CA ALA A 22 -14.49 11.81 1.36
C ALA A 22 -14.91 10.46 1.95
N GLN A 23 -15.36 9.54 1.13
CA GLN A 23 -15.87 8.22 1.50
C GLN A 23 -15.68 7.23 0.35
N GLY A 24 -15.89 5.95 0.62
CA GLY A 24 -15.73 4.90 -0.39
C GLY A 24 -14.36 4.22 -0.31
N ASP A 25 -14.06 3.42 -1.31
CA ASP A 25 -12.83 2.62 -1.46
C ASP A 25 -11.90 3.28 -2.49
N ALA A 26 -10.75 3.76 -2.05
CA ALA A 26 -9.78 4.42 -2.91
C ALA A 26 -9.29 3.52 -4.06
N THR A 27 -9.13 2.22 -3.81
CA THR A 27 -8.70 1.25 -4.82
C THR A 27 -9.77 1.04 -5.90
N ALA A 28 -11.04 0.93 -5.48
CA ALA A 28 -12.15 0.81 -6.42
C ALA A 28 -12.34 2.08 -7.27
N GLU A 29 -12.20 3.27 -6.65
CA GLU A 29 -12.27 4.54 -7.35
C GLU A 29 -11.11 4.70 -8.35
N ALA A 30 -9.88 4.31 -7.98
CA ALA A 30 -8.73 4.31 -8.89
C ALA A 30 -8.97 3.38 -10.09
N ALA A 31 -9.48 2.17 -9.84
CA ALA A 31 -9.81 1.22 -10.92
C ALA A 31 -10.90 1.75 -11.86
N ALA A 32 -11.90 2.46 -11.34
CA ALA A 32 -12.95 3.07 -12.15
C ALA A 32 -12.42 4.21 -13.04
N ARG A 33 -11.41 4.94 -12.58
CA ARG A 33 -10.79 6.06 -13.32
C ARG A 33 -9.68 5.62 -14.27
N ALA A 34 -9.06 4.47 -14.04
CA ALA A 34 -7.90 4.00 -14.78
C ALA A 34 -8.06 4.07 -16.31
N PRO A 35 -9.20 3.63 -16.93
CA PRO A 35 -9.35 3.68 -18.38
C PRO A 35 -9.36 5.09 -18.96
N ALA A 36 -9.72 6.11 -18.19
CA ALA A 36 -9.87 7.48 -18.68
C ALA A 36 -8.68 8.38 -18.30
N GLU A 37 -8.08 8.16 -17.14
CA GLU A 37 -7.08 9.07 -16.58
C GLU A 37 -5.66 8.48 -16.65
N GLY A 38 -5.51 7.14 -16.72
CA GLY A 38 -4.25 6.46 -16.94
C GLY A 38 -3.28 6.47 -15.75
N ALA A 39 -2.03 6.10 -16.05
CA ALA A 39 -0.97 5.97 -15.07
C ALA A 39 -0.67 7.27 -14.30
N GLY A 40 -0.35 7.14 -13.01
CA GLY A 40 -0.08 8.27 -12.13
C GLY A 40 -1.34 8.88 -11.49
N THR A 41 -2.54 8.42 -11.86
CA THR A 41 -3.77 8.79 -11.15
C THR A 41 -3.73 8.25 -9.73
N LEU A 42 -3.69 9.13 -8.73
CA LEU A 42 -3.60 8.81 -7.32
C LEU A 42 -4.87 9.23 -6.59
N ILE A 43 -5.57 8.25 -6.03
CA ILE A 43 -6.77 8.45 -5.21
C ILE A 43 -6.36 8.31 -3.74
N TRP A 44 -6.85 9.20 -2.89
CA TRP A 44 -6.54 9.11 -1.48
C TRP A 44 -7.68 9.56 -0.58
N ARG A 45 -7.66 9.04 0.63
CA ARG A 45 -8.56 9.40 1.71
C ARG A 45 -7.82 9.40 3.04
N TRP A 46 -8.14 10.36 3.87
CA TRP A 46 -7.78 10.36 5.27
C TRP A 46 -8.98 10.75 6.12
N THR A 47 -9.24 9.97 7.15
CA THR A 47 -10.31 10.20 8.13
C THR A 47 -9.74 10.00 9.53
N ALA A 48 -10.13 10.88 10.45
CA ALA A 48 -9.87 10.66 11.87
C ALA A 48 -10.82 9.59 12.42
N GLY A 49 -10.38 8.88 13.44
CA GLY A 49 -11.21 7.96 14.21
C GLY A 49 -12.25 8.68 15.04
N GLY A 50 -13.30 7.96 15.44
CA GLY A 50 -14.32 8.52 16.31
C GLY A 50 -15.28 7.46 16.86
N PRO A 51 -15.97 7.76 17.99
CA PRO A 51 -16.86 6.81 18.67
C PRO A 51 -18.01 6.26 17.80
N LYS A 52 -18.38 7.01 16.75
CA LYS A 52 -19.46 6.62 15.83
C LYS A 52 -18.96 6.21 14.43
N SER A 53 -17.75 6.63 14.07
CA SER A 53 -17.15 6.39 12.75
C SER A 53 -16.20 5.21 12.72
N GLY A 54 -15.89 4.64 13.89
CA GLY A 54 -14.87 3.60 14.00
C GLY A 54 -13.44 4.15 13.86
N PRO A 55 -12.45 3.29 13.56
CA PRO A 55 -11.06 3.71 13.44
C PRO A 55 -10.86 4.68 12.28
N GLY A 56 -9.96 5.64 12.47
CA GLY A 56 -9.49 6.51 11.42
C GLY A 56 -8.71 5.73 10.37
N ARG A 57 -8.70 6.22 9.13
CA ARG A 57 -8.10 5.51 8.00
C ARG A 57 -7.27 6.43 7.13
N LEU A 58 -6.16 5.89 6.65
CA LEU A 58 -5.40 6.44 5.55
C LEU A 58 -5.45 5.43 4.41
N ASP A 59 -6.15 5.77 3.34
CA ASP A 59 -6.22 4.95 2.13
C ASP A 59 -5.54 5.69 0.99
N LEU A 60 -4.82 4.97 0.17
CA LEU A 60 -4.25 5.46 -1.07
C LEU A 60 -4.36 4.40 -2.17
N ALA A 61 -4.47 4.84 -3.42
CA ALA A 61 -4.39 3.96 -4.57
C ALA A 61 -3.76 4.70 -5.74
N VAL A 62 -2.95 4.01 -6.52
CA VAL A 62 -2.29 4.56 -7.70
C VAL A 62 -2.50 3.66 -8.92
N VAL A 63 -2.85 4.26 -10.04
CA VAL A 63 -2.95 3.58 -11.34
C VAL A 63 -1.56 3.44 -11.94
N LEU A 64 -1.24 2.26 -12.43
CA LEU A 64 -0.02 1.89 -13.13
C LEU A 64 -0.38 1.33 -14.51
N GLU A 65 0.39 1.66 -15.53
CA GLU A 65 0.31 1.07 -16.87
C GLU A 65 1.61 0.32 -17.14
N PRO A 66 1.63 -1.01 -16.94
CA PRO A 66 2.81 -1.82 -17.17
C PRO A 66 3.10 -1.99 -18.66
N ASP A 67 4.38 -2.20 -19.00
CA ASP A 67 4.86 -2.57 -20.32
C ASP A 67 5.30 -4.05 -20.41
N LEU A 68 5.12 -4.80 -19.33
CA LEU A 68 5.47 -6.21 -19.21
C LEU A 68 4.21 -7.09 -19.13
N ALA A 69 4.33 -8.35 -19.58
CA ALA A 69 3.30 -9.35 -19.35
C ALA A 69 2.99 -9.48 -17.85
N LEU A 70 1.77 -9.94 -17.52
CA LEU A 70 1.23 -9.93 -16.16
C LEU A 70 2.18 -10.50 -15.08
N PRO A 71 2.96 -11.59 -15.29
CA PRO A 71 3.92 -12.03 -14.29
C PRO A 71 4.96 -10.96 -13.93
N GLY A 72 5.58 -10.33 -14.93
CA GLY A 72 6.53 -9.22 -14.70
C GLY A 72 5.84 -7.95 -14.19
N ALA A 73 4.63 -7.65 -14.68
CA ALA A 73 3.84 -6.49 -14.25
C ALA A 73 3.52 -6.52 -12.74
N ARG A 74 3.37 -7.70 -12.14
CA ARG A 74 3.17 -7.85 -10.68
C ARG A 74 4.30 -7.28 -9.83
N LEU A 75 5.50 -7.10 -10.39
CA LEU A 75 6.57 -6.37 -9.69
C LEU A 75 6.21 -4.91 -9.41
N GLY A 76 5.27 -4.32 -10.14
CA GLY A 76 4.70 -3.02 -9.80
C GLY A 76 3.98 -3.02 -8.44
N TYR A 77 3.31 -4.11 -8.08
CA TYR A 77 2.75 -4.29 -6.73
C TYR A 77 3.86 -4.44 -5.68
N VAL A 78 4.88 -5.23 -5.97
CA VAL A 78 6.06 -5.42 -5.09
C VAL A 78 6.75 -4.08 -4.84
N ALA A 79 6.92 -3.26 -5.90
CA ALA A 79 7.45 -1.90 -5.80
C ALA A 79 6.55 -1.00 -4.92
N GLY A 80 5.23 -1.07 -5.11
CA GLY A 80 4.28 -0.33 -4.29
C GLY A 80 4.39 -0.64 -2.81
N MET A 81 4.46 -1.93 -2.45
CA MET A 81 4.65 -2.38 -1.07
C MET A 81 5.98 -1.90 -0.47
N ALA A 82 7.07 -2.05 -1.23
CA ALA A 82 8.39 -1.59 -0.79
C ALA A 82 8.42 -0.06 -0.61
N ALA A 83 7.88 0.70 -1.57
CA ALA A 83 7.76 2.15 -1.49
C ALA A 83 6.96 2.61 -0.27
N LEU A 84 5.87 1.90 0.06
CA LEU A 84 5.06 2.21 1.23
C LEU A 84 5.83 1.95 2.54
N CYS A 85 6.60 0.86 2.62
CA CYS A 85 7.47 0.61 3.76
C CYS A 85 8.54 1.71 3.92
N GLU A 86 9.18 2.14 2.83
CA GLU A 86 10.17 3.24 2.87
C GLU A 86 9.51 4.58 3.27
N ALA A 87 8.30 4.84 2.76
CA ALA A 87 7.55 6.03 3.16
C ALA A 87 7.21 6.03 4.64
N LEU A 88 6.77 4.92 5.19
CA LEU A 88 6.51 4.78 6.62
C LEU A 88 7.81 4.93 7.43
N ALA A 89 8.90 4.29 7.01
CA ALA A 89 10.20 4.37 7.67
C ALA A 89 10.76 5.82 7.70
N ALA A 90 10.48 6.62 6.69
CA ALA A 90 10.89 8.03 6.65
C ALA A 90 10.19 8.92 7.69
N HIS A 91 9.06 8.48 8.25
CA HIS A 91 8.22 9.24 9.17
C HIS A 91 8.15 8.65 10.58
N CYS A 92 8.73 7.50 10.83
CA CYS A 92 8.71 6.86 12.14
C CYS A 92 10.09 6.89 12.83
N PRO A 93 10.15 6.72 14.16
CA PRO A 93 11.40 6.54 14.87
C PRO A 93 12.22 5.36 14.29
N PRO A 94 13.57 5.50 14.17
CA PRO A 94 14.42 4.52 13.49
C PRO A 94 14.48 3.15 14.16
N GLU A 95 14.11 3.05 15.43
CA GLU A 95 14.02 1.80 16.19
C GLU A 95 12.77 0.97 15.87
N ARG A 96 11.83 1.52 15.09
CA ARG A 96 10.61 0.81 14.71
C ARG A 96 10.83 -0.05 13.49
N ASP A 97 10.42 -1.30 13.56
CA ASP A 97 10.58 -2.26 12.49
C ASP A 97 9.30 -2.40 11.67
N ILE A 98 9.37 -1.95 10.40
CA ILE A 98 8.27 -2.04 9.44
C ILE A 98 8.49 -3.31 8.64
N ARG A 99 7.51 -4.21 8.69
CA ARG A 99 7.56 -5.53 8.05
C ARG A 99 6.38 -5.75 7.12
N ILE A 100 6.65 -6.60 6.14
CA ILE A 100 5.63 -7.15 5.24
C ILE A 100 5.41 -8.61 5.63
N ARG A 101 4.20 -8.94 6.07
CA ARG A 101 3.76 -10.30 6.16
C ARG A 101 3.16 -10.70 4.82
N TRP A 102 3.81 -11.64 4.17
CA TRP A 102 3.43 -12.10 2.84
C TRP A 102 1.95 -12.50 2.71
N PRO A 103 1.28 -12.11 1.61
CA PRO A 103 1.77 -11.28 0.50
C PRO A 103 1.49 -9.78 0.67
N ASP A 104 0.63 -9.37 1.60
CA ASP A 104 -0.15 -8.13 1.50
C ASP A 104 -0.37 -7.39 2.83
N GLU A 105 0.07 -7.92 3.98
CA GLU A 105 -0.14 -7.29 5.29
C GLU A 105 1.07 -6.46 5.70
N LEU A 106 0.82 -5.21 6.11
CA LEU A 106 1.82 -4.32 6.70
C LEU A 106 1.75 -4.33 8.21
N ARG A 107 2.91 -4.35 8.85
CA ARG A 107 3.06 -4.46 10.30
C ARG A 107 4.09 -3.48 10.83
N PHE A 108 3.83 -2.93 12.02
CA PHE A 108 4.84 -2.36 12.90
C PHE A 108 5.20 -3.42 13.95
N ASP A 109 6.49 -3.77 14.03
CA ASP A 109 6.96 -4.87 14.84
C ASP A 109 6.11 -6.14 14.58
N THR A 110 5.28 -6.52 15.54
CA THR A 110 4.37 -7.67 15.41
C THR A 110 2.91 -7.29 15.17
N ASN A 111 2.57 -5.99 15.18
CA ASN A 111 1.19 -5.52 15.13
C ASN A 111 0.78 -5.11 13.72
N ARG A 112 -0.45 -5.46 13.35
CA ARG A 112 -1.04 -5.08 12.07
C ARG A 112 -1.26 -3.57 12.02
N LEU A 113 -0.74 -2.94 10.96
CA LEU A 113 -1.04 -1.55 10.60
C LEU A 113 -2.11 -1.47 9.50
N GLY A 114 -2.14 -2.47 8.63
CA GLY A 114 -3.01 -2.51 7.46
C GLY A 114 -2.45 -3.42 6.38
N GLY A 115 -2.62 -3.06 5.12
CA GLY A 115 -2.09 -3.83 4.02
C GLY A 115 -2.39 -3.23 2.66
N ALA A 116 -2.07 -4.00 1.60
CA ALA A 116 -2.29 -3.53 0.24
C ALA A 116 -3.00 -4.58 -0.64
N ARG A 117 -3.56 -4.09 -1.73
CA ARG A 117 -4.31 -4.88 -2.73
C ARG A 117 -3.82 -4.57 -4.13
N LEU A 118 -3.92 -5.56 -5.01
CA LEU A 118 -3.72 -5.42 -6.44
C LEU A 118 -5.06 -5.61 -7.16
N VAL A 119 -5.43 -4.65 -8.00
CA VAL A 119 -6.55 -4.77 -8.94
C VAL A 119 -6.00 -4.68 -10.35
N LEU A 120 -6.48 -5.54 -11.24
CA LEU A 120 -6.07 -5.62 -12.63
C LEU A 120 -7.22 -5.19 -13.55
N ALA A 121 -6.87 -4.69 -14.71
CA ALA A 121 -7.84 -4.44 -15.78
C ALA A 121 -8.65 -5.71 -16.08
N PRO A 122 -9.96 -5.60 -16.35
CA PRO A 122 -10.79 -6.74 -16.75
C PRO A 122 -10.18 -7.48 -17.95
N GLY A 123 -10.17 -8.81 -17.91
CA GLY A 123 -9.61 -9.63 -18.99
C GLY A 123 -8.08 -9.78 -18.97
N SER A 124 -7.39 -9.26 -17.97
CA SER A 124 -5.94 -9.48 -17.83
C SER A 124 -5.62 -10.97 -17.74
N ALA A 125 -4.67 -11.43 -18.55
CA ALA A 125 -4.24 -12.83 -18.64
C ALA A 125 -2.73 -12.95 -18.45
N GLU A 126 -2.26 -14.12 -17.97
CA GLU A 126 -0.84 -14.35 -17.63
C GLU A 126 0.13 -14.04 -18.77
N GLY A 127 -0.23 -14.33 -20.02
CA GLY A 127 0.61 -14.09 -21.20
C GLY A 127 0.47 -12.70 -21.82
N ALA A 128 -0.38 -11.82 -21.29
CA ALA A 128 -0.68 -10.51 -21.84
C ALA A 128 -0.19 -9.38 -20.94
N VAL A 129 0.09 -8.23 -21.55
CA VAL A 129 0.34 -6.97 -20.84
C VAL A 129 -1.01 -6.45 -20.37
N PRO A 130 -1.23 -6.21 -19.05
CA PRO A 130 -2.45 -5.59 -18.56
C PRO A 130 -2.57 -4.15 -19.09
N GLU A 131 -3.76 -3.74 -19.48
CA GLU A 131 -4.02 -2.36 -19.90
C GLU A 131 -3.69 -1.38 -18.77
N TRP A 132 -4.06 -1.73 -17.55
CA TRP A 132 -3.71 -1.01 -16.34
C TRP A 132 -3.74 -1.97 -15.13
N MET A 133 -3.13 -1.54 -14.07
CA MET A 133 -3.23 -2.15 -12.74
C MET A 133 -3.31 -1.07 -11.67
N VAL A 134 -3.90 -1.39 -10.53
CA VAL A 134 -3.99 -0.49 -9.38
C VAL A 134 -3.31 -1.13 -8.18
N PHE A 135 -2.32 -0.44 -7.64
CA PHE A 135 -1.82 -0.67 -6.29
C PHE A 135 -2.69 0.15 -5.33
N GLY A 136 -3.33 -0.48 -4.37
CA GLY A 136 -4.11 0.19 -3.33
C GLY A 136 -3.65 -0.23 -1.94
N ALA A 137 -3.58 0.69 -0.99
CA ALA A 137 -3.24 0.43 0.39
C ALA A 137 -4.24 1.07 1.37
N GLU A 138 -4.47 0.40 2.48
CA GLU A 138 -5.37 0.83 3.55
C GLU A 138 -4.66 0.68 4.89
N LEU A 139 -4.50 1.78 5.63
CA LEU A 139 -3.82 1.81 6.93
C LEU A 139 -4.77 2.28 8.02
N ILE A 140 -4.61 1.74 9.22
CA ILE A 140 -5.26 2.23 10.44
C ILE A 140 -4.56 3.54 10.82
N ALA A 141 -5.25 4.66 10.60
CA ALA A 141 -4.66 5.98 10.87
C ALA A 141 -4.77 6.38 12.34
N ASP A 142 -5.91 6.11 12.96
CA ASP A 142 -6.23 6.54 14.32
C ASP A 142 -7.24 5.57 14.94
N ARG A 143 -7.02 5.18 16.17
CA ARG A 143 -7.96 4.37 16.97
C ARG A 143 -8.12 4.83 18.41
N ASP A 144 -7.68 6.06 18.71
CA ASP A 144 -7.70 6.65 20.06
C ASP A 144 -9.10 6.73 20.67
N ASN A 145 -10.13 6.73 19.83
CA ASN A 145 -11.53 6.79 20.24
C ASN A 145 -12.22 5.42 20.30
N ILE A 146 -11.48 4.33 20.24
CA ILE A 146 -12.01 2.98 20.42
C ILE A 146 -12.04 2.66 21.91
N ALA A 147 -13.17 2.17 22.38
CA ALA A 147 -13.67 2.32 23.76
C ALA A 147 -12.81 1.68 24.87
N VAL A 148 -11.93 0.72 24.60
CA VAL A 148 -11.17 0.04 25.67
C VAL A 148 -9.70 -0.15 25.29
N PRO A 149 -8.75 0.46 26.02
CA PRO A 149 -7.33 0.18 25.82
C PRO A 149 -7.03 -1.33 25.93
N GLY A 150 -6.32 -1.86 24.93
CA GLY A 150 -5.96 -3.27 24.89
C GLY A 150 -7.02 -4.23 24.31
N GLU A 151 -8.17 -3.73 23.86
CA GLU A 151 -9.19 -4.55 23.20
C GLU A 151 -8.69 -5.18 21.89
N TYR A 152 -7.78 -4.50 21.20
CA TYR A 152 -7.22 -4.93 19.92
C TYR A 152 -5.69 -5.09 20.00
N PRO A 153 -5.17 -6.11 20.69
CA PRO A 153 -3.74 -6.24 20.99
C PRO A 153 -2.88 -6.59 19.76
N HIS A 154 -3.50 -6.94 18.63
CA HIS A 154 -2.81 -7.39 17.42
C HIS A 154 -2.79 -6.36 16.29
N SER A 155 -3.30 -5.17 16.55
CA SER A 155 -3.27 -4.04 15.61
C SER A 155 -2.68 -2.79 16.23
N ILE A 156 -2.30 -1.84 15.39
CA ILE A 156 -1.75 -0.55 15.79
C ILE A 156 -2.19 0.53 14.78
N SER A 157 -2.16 1.78 15.18
CA SER A 157 -2.46 2.90 14.30
C SER A 157 -1.27 3.82 14.11
N LEU A 158 -1.32 4.65 13.06
CA LEU A 158 -0.28 5.63 12.77
C LEU A 158 -0.12 6.64 13.92
N THR A 159 -1.22 7.09 14.52
CA THR A 159 -1.16 8.04 15.65
C THR A 159 -0.47 7.46 16.88
N GLU A 160 -0.67 6.18 17.19
CA GLU A 160 0.01 5.50 18.30
C GLU A 160 1.53 5.39 18.07
N GLU A 161 1.96 5.36 16.82
CA GLU A 161 3.37 5.32 16.42
C GLU A 161 3.97 6.70 16.16
N GLY A 162 3.25 7.77 16.53
CA GLY A 162 3.76 9.14 16.48
C GLY A 162 3.72 9.80 15.10
N PHE A 163 2.88 9.33 14.19
CA PHE A 163 2.68 10.01 12.91
C PHE A 163 1.72 11.19 13.05
N ASP A 164 2.27 12.39 13.18
CA ASP A 164 1.49 13.63 13.37
C ASP A 164 0.76 14.07 12.09
N ASP A 165 1.24 13.65 10.91
CA ASP A 165 0.72 14.04 9.62
C ASP A 165 0.56 12.84 8.66
N PRO A 166 -0.47 11.99 8.85
CA PRO A 166 -0.67 10.80 8.02
C PRO A 166 -0.67 11.06 6.50
N PRO A 167 -1.28 12.13 5.96
CA PRO A 167 -1.19 12.44 4.53
C PRO A 167 0.23 12.66 3.98
N ALA A 168 1.21 13.05 4.80
CA ALA A 168 2.60 13.19 4.35
C ALA A 168 3.22 11.83 3.94
N ILE A 169 2.70 10.72 4.47
CA ILE A 169 3.09 9.37 4.05
C ILE A 169 2.80 9.17 2.56
N ILE A 170 1.68 9.72 2.06
CA ILE A 170 1.30 9.58 0.64
C ILE A 170 2.27 10.35 -0.26
N GLU A 171 2.69 11.54 0.16
CA GLU A 171 3.69 12.33 -0.57
C GLU A 171 5.03 11.59 -0.63
N SER A 172 5.46 11.03 0.50
CA SER A 172 6.66 10.22 0.63
C SER A 172 6.55 8.92 -0.20
N PHE A 173 5.40 8.24 -0.15
CA PHE A 173 5.13 7.06 -0.95
C PHE A 173 5.28 7.34 -2.46
N ALA A 174 4.68 8.43 -2.95
CA ALA A 174 4.76 8.79 -4.35
C ALA A 174 6.22 9.02 -4.81
N ALA A 175 7.02 9.68 -3.96
CA ALA A 175 8.44 9.90 -4.24
C ALA A 175 9.24 8.58 -4.23
N HIS A 176 9.05 7.71 -3.25
CA HIS A 176 9.73 6.42 -3.17
C HIS A 176 9.32 5.47 -4.29
N LEU A 177 8.05 5.48 -4.72
CA LEU A 177 7.60 4.66 -5.84
C LEU A 177 8.28 5.08 -7.14
N MET A 178 8.38 6.39 -7.41
CA MET A 178 9.14 6.91 -8.55
C MET A 178 10.61 6.49 -8.51
N LEU A 179 11.23 6.61 -7.34
CA LEU A 179 12.63 6.18 -7.16
C LEU A 179 12.81 4.68 -7.42
N LEU A 180 11.89 3.85 -6.96
CA LEU A 180 11.96 2.40 -7.21
C LEU A 180 11.72 2.04 -8.67
N PHE A 181 10.84 2.75 -9.38
CA PHE A 181 10.66 2.56 -10.82
C PHE A 181 11.90 3.01 -11.61
N ASP A 182 12.52 4.11 -11.22
CA ASP A 182 13.78 4.55 -11.83
C ASP A 182 14.89 3.52 -11.61
N ARG A 183 15.03 3.00 -10.40
CA ARG A 183 15.97 1.93 -10.10
C ARG A 183 15.65 0.65 -10.87
N TRP A 184 14.37 0.27 -10.96
CA TRP A 184 13.96 -0.88 -11.78
C TRP A 184 14.40 -0.72 -13.23
N LYS A 185 14.19 0.45 -13.79
CA LYS A 185 14.60 0.75 -15.17
C LYS A 185 16.13 0.64 -15.39
N HIS A 186 16.93 1.05 -14.42
CA HIS A 186 18.39 1.13 -14.58
C HIS A 186 19.16 -0.08 -14.02
N GLU A 187 18.64 -0.69 -12.95
CA GLU A 187 19.28 -1.80 -12.24
C GLU A 187 18.57 -3.16 -12.47
N GLY A 188 17.39 -3.14 -13.12
CA GLY A 188 16.57 -4.34 -13.34
C GLY A 188 15.63 -4.67 -12.18
N ALA A 189 14.84 -5.73 -12.39
CA ALA A 189 13.81 -6.21 -11.46
C ALA A 189 14.35 -6.55 -10.06
N GLU A 190 15.62 -6.94 -9.98
CA GLU A 190 16.30 -7.30 -8.73
C GLU A 190 16.33 -6.15 -7.73
N ALA A 191 16.37 -4.89 -8.18
CA ALA A 191 16.34 -3.73 -7.29
C ALA A 191 15.04 -3.65 -6.49
N VAL A 192 13.90 -3.89 -7.15
CA VAL A 192 12.58 -3.94 -6.53
C VAL A 192 12.45 -5.16 -5.61
N ALA A 193 12.89 -6.31 -6.10
CA ALA A 193 12.87 -7.57 -5.35
C ALA A 193 13.66 -7.47 -4.03
N ARG A 194 14.86 -6.89 -4.05
CA ARG A 194 15.69 -6.66 -2.84
C ARG A 194 15.03 -5.69 -1.86
N ALA A 195 14.43 -4.60 -2.34
CA ALA A 195 13.76 -3.63 -1.48
C ALA A 195 12.61 -4.27 -0.70
N PHE A 196 11.79 -5.07 -1.36
CA PHE A 196 10.71 -5.81 -0.72
C PHE A 196 11.23 -6.89 0.24
N ALA A 197 12.19 -7.72 -0.22
CA ALA A 197 12.75 -8.82 0.57
C ALA A 197 13.39 -8.33 1.88
N GLY A 198 13.98 -7.14 1.89
CA GLY A 198 14.54 -6.50 3.08
C GLY A 198 13.50 -6.19 4.16
N ARG A 199 12.24 -6.08 3.79
CA ARG A 199 11.11 -5.81 4.71
C ARG A 199 10.28 -7.06 5.02
N LEU A 200 10.60 -8.21 4.41
CA LEU A 200 9.78 -9.42 4.50
C LEU A 200 9.92 -10.11 5.87
N GLU A 201 8.80 -10.35 6.54
CA GLU A 201 8.76 -11.15 7.78
C GLU A 201 9.17 -12.60 7.48
N GLY A 202 10.11 -13.12 8.26
CA GLY A 202 10.61 -14.48 8.08
C GLY A 202 11.56 -14.67 6.89
N GLY A 203 11.97 -13.58 6.23
CA GLY A 203 12.94 -13.59 5.13
C GLY A 203 12.45 -14.29 3.87
N GLY A 204 13.34 -14.44 2.91
CA GLY A 204 13.09 -15.03 1.60
C GLY A 204 13.60 -14.13 0.48
N ALA A 205 13.57 -14.62 -0.76
CA ALA A 205 13.87 -13.85 -1.95
C ALA A 205 12.58 -13.65 -2.78
N ILE A 206 12.57 -12.61 -3.60
CA ILE A 206 11.47 -12.34 -4.54
C ILE A 206 11.99 -12.61 -5.95
N GLY A 207 11.27 -13.45 -6.68
CA GLY A 207 11.58 -13.77 -8.07
C GLY A 207 11.02 -12.73 -9.06
N ASP A 208 11.34 -12.90 -10.35
CA ASP A 208 11.01 -11.97 -11.44
C ASP A 208 9.50 -11.79 -11.70
N ALA A 209 8.67 -12.71 -11.20
CA ALA A 209 7.20 -12.59 -11.23
C ALA A 209 6.61 -12.05 -9.92
N GLY A 210 7.46 -11.58 -9.00
CA GLY A 210 7.07 -11.15 -7.66
C GLY A 210 6.83 -12.29 -6.68
N ASP A 211 7.14 -13.53 -7.03
CA ASP A 211 6.86 -14.72 -6.21
C ASP A 211 7.84 -14.85 -5.04
N LEU A 212 7.34 -15.33 -3.91
CA LEU A 212 8.17 -15.61 -2.74
C LEU A 212 8.93 -16.93 -2.91
N MET A 213 10.24 -16.85 -2.73
CA MET A 213 11.17 -17.98 -2.76
C MET A 213 11.74 -18.23 -1.36
N ARG A 214 11.54 -19.41 -0.80
CA ARG A 214 12.08 -19.88 0.49
C ARG A 214 12.61 -21.30 0.38
N GLU A 215 13.32 -21.78 1.39
CA GLU A 215 13.82 -23.17 1.44
C GLU A 215 12.71 -24.21 1.20
N GLY A 216 11.46 -23.92 1.62
CA GLY A 216 10.29 -24.79 1.42
C GLY A 216 9.66 -24.73 0.02
N GLY A 217 10.18 -23.91 -0.90
CA GLY A 217 9.67 -23.79 -2.26
C GLY A 217 9.27 -22.39 -2.69
N ARG A 218 8.49 -22.32 -3.76
CA ARG A 218 7.98 -21.09 -4.36
C ARG A 218 6.50 -20.91 -4.02
N GLU A 219 6.13 -19.69 -3.59
CA GLU A 219 4.74 -19.26 -3.45
C GLU A 219 4.44 -18.14 -4.46
N ALA A 220 3.53 -18.43 -5.40
CA ALA A 220 3.20 -17.50 -6.47
C ALA A 220 2.39 -16.30 -5.96
N LEU A 221 2.80 -15.07 -6.34
CA LEU A 221 2.18 -13.83 -5.88
C LEU A 221 0.72 -13.71 -6.32
N GLY A 222 0.41 -13.98 -7.60
CA GLY A 222 -0.96 -13.88 -8.10
C GLY A 222 -1.97 -14.72 -7.31
N PRO A 223 -1.76 -16.05 -7.19
CA PRO A 223 -2.60 -16.89 -6.34
C PRO A 223 -2.62 -16.48 -4.86
N ALA A 224 -1.51 -15.95 -4.32
CA ALA A 224 -1.47 -15.49 -2.94
C ALA A 224 -2.37 -14.27 -2.72
N LEU A 225 -2.34 -13.28 -3.62
CA LEU A 225 -3.19 -12.09 -3.59
C LEU A 225 -4.67 -12.37 -3.92
N ALA A 226 -4.94 -13.45 -4.66
CA ALA A 226 -6.32 -13.86 -4.97
C ALA A 226 -7.06 -14.48 -3.78
N ARG A 227 -6.35 -14.86 -2.71
CA ARG A 227 -6.98 -15.32 -1.46
C ARG A 227 -7.62 -14.15 -0.73
N ALA A 228 -8.65 -14.43 0.08
CA ALA A 228 -9.19 -13.41 0.98
C ALA A 228 -8.09 -12.86 1.90
N PRO A 229 -7.85 -11.56 1.93
CA PRO A 229 -6.82 -10.98 2.78
C PRO A 229 -7.15 -11.22 4.26
N ARG A 230 -6.10 -11.50 5.06
CA ARG A 230 -6.26 -11.77 6.50
C ARG A 230 -6.30 -10.49 7.34
N TRP A 231 -5.89 -9.38 6.75
CA TRP A 231 -5.72 -8.11 7.44
C TRP A 231 -6.93 -7.18 7.32
N ARG A 232 -7.91 -7.54 6.48
CA ARG A 232 -9.10 -6.71 6.25
C ARG A 232 -10.37 -7.53 6.06
N ASP A 233 -11.51 -6.88 6.27
CA ASP A 233 -12.83 -7.33 5.85
C ASP A 233 -13.46 -6.37 4.80
N ALA A 234 -14.78 -6.43 4.64
CA ALA A 234 -15.51 -5.55 3.73
C ALA A 234 -15.47 -4.06 4.16
N THR A 235 -15.21 -3.79 5.43
CA THR A 235 -15.20 -2.43 6.01
C THR A 235 -13.81 -1.80 6.03
N GLY A 236 -12.75 -2.59 5.92
CA GLY A 236 -11.36 -2.15 5.90
C GLY A 236 -10.43 -2.97 6.78
N PRO A 237 -9.26 -2.44 7.19
CA PRO A 237 -8.33 -3.15 8.05
C PRO A 237 -8.98 -3.61 9.35
N LEU A 238 -8.69 -4.86 9.72
CA LEU A 238 -9.12 -5.45 10.99
C LEU A 238 -8.29 -4.87 12.14
N LEU A 239 -8.96 -4.58 13.25
CA LEU A 239 -8.33 -4.18 14.49
C LEU A 239 -7.78 -5.38 15.26
#